data_2bbfada2e38a6ddbe78c09a908e2cd47
#
_entry.id   2bbfada2e38a6ddbe78c09a908e2cd47
#
_cell.length_a   1.000
_cell.length_b   1.000
_cell.length_c   1.000
_cell.angle_alpha   90.00
_cell.angle_beta   90.00
_cell.angle_gamma   90.00
#
_symmetry.space_group_name_H-M   'P 1'
#
loop_
_entity.id
_entity.type
_entity.pdbx_description
1 polymer ?
#
loop_
_entity_poly.entity_id
_entity_poly.type
_entity_poly.pdbx_seq_one_letter_code
_entity_poly.pdbx_strand_id
1 'polypeptide(L)'
;MSYPVDMNDLAYRQGQWLKKMGWWKNKTPLESLMLVVSECGEAANEVRGEVPTKNFEVELADIILRVFGIAEENGINIQQAVINKMNANLELEPNPDRVK
;
A
#
# COMPACT_ATOMS: atom_id res chain seq x y z
N MET A 1 -5.02 -16.39 -12.53
CA MET A 1 -5.10 -15.16 -13.35
C MET A 1 -3.81 -14.40 -13.22
N SER A 2 -3.27 -13.91 -14.32
CA SER A 2 -2.09 -13.06 -14.30
C SER A 2 -2.48 -11.60 -14.58
N TYR A 3 -1.74 -10.69 -13.98
CA TYR A 3 -1.91 -9.25 -14.19
C TYR A 3 -0.65 -8.69 -14.83
N PRO A 4 -0.75 -7.53 -15.51
CA PRO A 4 0.45 -6.80 -15.90
C PRO A 4 1.32 -6.57 -14.67
N VAL A 5 2.64 -6.63 -14.87
CA VAL A 5 3.60 -6.57 -13.74
C VAL A 5 3.99 -5.13 -13.42
N ASP A 6 3.14 -4.19 -13.72
CA ASP A 6 3.37 -2.78 -13.52
C ASP A 6 2.54 -2.32 -12.31
N MET A 7 3.18 -1.60 -11.40
CA MET A 7 2.52 -1.13 -10.18
C MET A 7 1.33 -0.23 -10.50
N ASN A 8 1.47 0.64 -11.51
CA ASN A 8 0.40 1.54 -11.92
C ASN A 8 -0.79 0.79 -12.53
N ASP A 9 -0.54 -0.32 -13.24
CA ASP A 9 -1.61 -1.14 -13.76
C ASP A 9 -2.43 -1.78 -12.64
N LEU A 10 -1.74 -2.26 -11.61
CA LEU A 10 -2.42 -2.83 -10.43
C LEU A 10 -3.21 -1.76 -9.69
N ALA A 11 -2.62 -0.58 -9.53
CA ALA A 11 -3.30 0.55 -8.88
C ALA A 11 -4.54 0.96 -9.68
N TYR A 12 -4.44 1.04 -11.00
CA TYR A 12 -5.56 1.36 -11.87
C TYR A 12 -6.70 0.34 -11.71
N ARG A 13 -6.37 -0.95 -11.69
CA ARG A 13 -7.36 -2.01 -11.51
C ARG A 13 -8.04 -1.92 -10.16
N GLN A 14 -7.30 -1.56 -9.12
CA GLN A 14 -7.87 -1.32 -7.79
C GLN A 14 -8.86 -0.15 -7.84
N GLY A 15 -8.50 0.94 -8.52
CA GLY A 15 -9.39 2.09 -8.70
C GLY A 15 -10.68 1.71 -9.42
N GLN A 16 -10.59 0.90 -10.48
CA GLN A 16 -11.77 0.44 -11.21
C GLN A 16 -12.67 -0.42 -10.32
N TRP A 17 -12.09 -1.27 -9.49
CA TRP A 17 -12.84 -2.08 -8.55
C TRP A 17 -13.57 -1.22 -7.52
N LEU A 18 -12.90 -0.20 -6.99
CA LEU A 18 -13.53 0.74 -6.05
C LEU A 18 -14.73 1.45 -6.68
N LYS A 19 -14.62 1.84 -7.96
CA LYS A 19 -15.73 2.46 -8.69
C LYS A 19 -16.90 1.47 -8.84
N LYS A 20 -16.59 0.24 -9.20
CA LYS A 20 -17.60 -0.80 -9.37
C LYS A 20 -18.36 -1.07 -8.07
N MET A 21 -17.66 -1.03 -6.94
CA MET A 21 -18.25 -1.29 -5.63
C MET A 21 -18.99 -0.08 -5.05
N GLY A 22 -18.88 1.08 -5.70
CA GLY A 22 -19.48 2.31 -5.18
C GLY A 22 -18.69 2.95 -4.05
N TRP A 23 -17.41 2.61 -3.91
CA TRP A 23 -16.54 3.10 -2.83
C TRP A 23 -15.52 4.13 -3.29
N TRP A 24 -15.60 4.56 -4.52
CA TRP A 24 -14.67 5.53 -5.10
C TRP A 24 -14.89 6.92 -4.49
N LYS A 25 -13.82 7.48 -3.95
CA LYS A 25 -13.78 8.83 -3.39
C LYS A 25 -14.88 9.11 -2.35
N ASN A 26 -15.29 8.10 -1.62
CA ASN A 26 -16.30 8.25 -0.58
C ASN A 26 -15.71 8.66 0.78
N LYS A 27 -14.41 8.92 0.83
CA LYS A 27 -13.67 9.30 2.04
C LYS A 27 -12.69 10.41 1.71
N THR A 28 -12.31 11.19 2.72
CA THR A 28 -11.21 12.14 2.59
C THR A 28 -9.88 11.38 2.53
N PRO A 29 -8.80 12.00 2.01
CA PRO A 29 -7.48 11.36 2.04
C PRO A 29 -7.04 10.97 3.44
N LEU A 30 -7.36 11.77 4.45
CA LEU A 30 -7.04 11.44 5.85
C LEU A 30 -7.76 10.19 6.30
N GLU A 31 -9.07 10.10 6.03
CA GLU A 31 -9.85 8.91 6.40
C GLU A 31 -9.30 7.66 5.72
N SER A 32 -8.96 7.76 4.43
CA SER A 32 -8.37 6.65 3.68
C SER A 32 -7.02 6.23 4.27
N LEU A 33 -6.19 7.20 4.67
CA LEU A 33 -4.91 6.91 5.30
C LEU A 33 -5.08 6.24 6.66
N MET A 34 -6.09 6.63 7.44
CA MET A 34 -6.39 5.99 8.72
C MET A 34 -6.81 4.53 8.54
N LEU A 35 -7.42 4.19 7.41
CA LEU A 35 -7.73 2.80 7.10
C LEU A 35 -6.46 1.99 6.80
N VAL A 36 -5.43 2.62 6.24
CA VAL A 36 -4.11 1.97 6.09
C VAL A 36 -3.55 1.64 7.47
N VAL A 37 -3.66 2.55 8.42
CA VAL A 37 -3.21 2.33 9.81
C VAL A 37 -3.97 1.16 10.44
N SER A 38 -5.29 1.08 10.21
CA SER A 38 -6.12 -0.02 10.70
C SER A 38 -5.66 -1.37 10.13
N GLU A 39 -5.38 -1.44 8.84
CA GLU A 39 -4.87 -2.66 8.21
C GLU A 39 -3.49 -3.04 8.77
N CYS A 40 -2.65 -2.07 9.09
CA CYS A 40 -1.36 -2.33 9.74
C CYS A 40 -1.57 -2.96 11.12
N GLY A 41 -2.58 -2.53 11.87
CA GLY A 41 -2.93 -3.13 13.15
C GLY A 41 -3.37 -4.58 13.00
N GLU A 42 -4.18 -4.88 11.99
CA GLU A 42 -4.59 -6.25 11.69
C GLU A 42 -3.40 -7.13 11.30
N ALA A 43 -2.49 -6.60 10.47
CA ALA A 43 -1.27 -7.31 10.10
C ALA A 43 -0.39 -7.59 11.32
N ALA A 44 -0.30 -6.63 12.24
CA ALA A 44 0.49 -6.80 13.46
C ALA A 44 -0.03 -7.96 14.33
N ASN A 45 -1.33 -8.18 14.35
CA ASN A 45 -1.92 -9.31 15.08
C ASN A 45 -1.46 -10.65 14.50
N GLU A 46 -1.14 -10.71 13.22
CA GLU A 46 -0.73 -11.94 12.54
C GLU A 46 0.74 -12.30 12.80
N VAL A 47 1.51 -11.40 13.42
CA VAL A 47 2.93 -11.60 13.73
C VAL A 47 3.24 -11.42 15.22
N ARG A 48 2.23 -11.44 16.11
CA ARG A 48 2.45 -11.38 17.57
C ARG A 48 3.18 -12.59 18.10
N GLY A 49 3.02 -13.75 17.45
CA GLY A 49 3.86 -14.89 17.67
C GLY A 49 5.21 -14.68 16.99
N GLU A 50 6.13 -15.59 17.16
CA GLU A 50 7.45 -15.49 16.55
C GLU A 50 7.43 -15.81 15.05
N VAL A 51 6.39 -16.51 14.59
CA VAL A 51 6.23 -16.91 13.19
C VAL A 51 4.97 -16.28 12.64
N PRO A 52 5.05 -15.59 11.50
CA PRO A 52 3.86 -15.03 10.86
C PRO A 52 2.84 -16.12 10.52
N THR A 53 1.56 -15.82 10.70
CA THR A 53 0.49 -16.72 10.27
C THR A 53 0.34 -16.67 8.74
N LYS A 54 -0.41 -17.61 8.19
CA LYS A 54 -0.71 -17.62 6.75
C LYS A 54 -1.49 -16.38 6.32
N ASN A 55 -2.26 -15.80 7.23
CA ASN A 55 -3.06 -14.62 6.93
C ASN A 55 -2.25 -13.33 6.86
N PHE A 56 -1.01 -13.35 7.33
CA PHE A 56 -0.13 -12.18 7.27
C PHE A 56 0.07 -11.68 5.84
N GLU A 57 0.26 -12.61 4.90
CA GLU A 57 0.40 -12.29 3.47
C GLU A 57 -0.83 -11.54 2.94
N VAL A 58 -2.02 -11.98 3.32
CA VAL A 58 -3.28 -11.35 2.92
C VAL A 58 -3.36 -9.93 3.49
N GLU A 59 -2.98 -9.75 4.76
CA GLU A 59 -3.01 -8.44 5.39
C GLU A 59 -2.02 -7.47 4.74
N LEU A 60 -0.84 -7.95 4.35
CA LEU A 60 0.11 -7.12 3.59
C LEU A 60 -0.47 -6.69 2.24
N ALA A 61 -1.15 -7.59 1.56
CA ALA A 61 -1.81 -7.27 0.29
C ALA A 61 -2.90 -6.22 0.50
N ASP A 62 -3.69 -6.31 1.57
CA ASP A 62 -4.73 -5.33 1.88
C ASP A 62 -4.14 -3.94 2.11
N ILE A 63 -3.00 -3.85 2.80
CA ILE A 63 -2.30 -2.58 3.01
C ILE A 63 -1.94 -1.96 1.66
N ILE A 64 -1.33 -2.75 0.77
CA ILE A 64 -0.90 -2.28 -0.55
C ILE A 64 -2.11 -1.84 -1.38
N LEU A 65 -3.20 -2.59 -1.36
CA LEU A 65 -4.40 -2.24 -2.11
C LEU A 65 -5.03 -0.94 -1.63
N ARG A 66 -5.00 -0.67 -0.33
CA ARG A 66 -5.47 0.61 0.20
C ARG A 66 -4.58 1.76 -0.26
N VAL A 67 -3.26 1.55 -0.29
CA VAL A 67 -2.32 2.56 -0.81
C VAL A 67 -2.59 2.83 -2.30
N PHE A 68 -2.80 1.79 -3.09
CA PHE A 68 -3.13 1.94 -4.50
C PHE A 68 -4.43 2.73 -4.70
N GLY A 69 -5.45 2.45 -3.88
CA GLY A 69 -6.71 3.19 -3.94
C GLY A 69 -6.51 4.67 -3.66
N ILE A 70 -5.72 5.01 -2.63
CA ILE A 70 -5.40 6.41 -2.30
C ILE A 70 -4.69 7.06 -3.47
N ALA A 71 -3.71 6.39 -4.07
CA ALA A 71 -2.96 6.94 -5.19
C ALA A 71 -3.88 7.24 -6.38
N GLU A 72 -4.76 6.30 -6.74
CA GLU A 72 -5.69 6.49 -7.86
C GLU A 72 -6.69 7.60 -7.59
N GLU A 73 -7.24 7.64 -6.38
CA GLU A 73 -8.23 8.67 -6.03
C GLU A 73 -7.63 10.08 -6.02
N ASN A 74 -6.34 10.21 -5.84
CA ASN A 74 -5.64 11.49 -5.74
C ASN A 74 -4.74 11.79 -6.96
N GLY A 75 -4.84 10.99 -8.02
CA GLY A 75 -4.08 11.23 -9.25
C GLY A 75 -2.57 11.09 -9.10
N ILE A 76 -2.13 10.19 -8.22
CA ILE A 76 -0.72 9.98 -7.95
C ILE A 76 -0.18 8.83 -8.80
N ASN A 77 0.95 9.08 -9.48
CA ASN A 77 1.71 8.04 -10.15
C ASN A 77 2.55 7.31 -9.08
N ILE A 78 1.96 6.26 -8.49
CA ILE A 78 2.58 5.59 -7.34
C ILE A 78 3.87 4.87 -7.73
N GLN A 79 3.94 4.29 -8.91
CA GLN A 79 5.16 3.62 -9.37
C GLN A 79 6.32 4.60 -9.43
N GLN A 80 6.11 5.78 -10.02
CA GLN A 80 7.16 6.79 -10.14
C GLN A 80 7.55 7.33 -8.76
N ALA A 81 6.57 7.51 -7.87
CA ALA A 81 6.84 7.98 -6.50
C ALA A 81 7.74 6.98 -5.75
N VAL A 82 7.46 5.68 -5.89
CA VAL A 82 8.26 4.62 -5.27
C VAL A 82 9.67 4.62 -5.86
N ILE A 83 9.79 4.67 -7.19
CA ILE A 83 11.10 4.69 -7.87
C ILE A 83 11.91 5.90 -7.42
N ASN A 84 11.30 7.07 -7.38
CA ASN A 84 11.97 8.30 -6.95
C ASN A 84 12.48 8.18 -5.51
N LYS A 85 11.67 7.60 -4.63
CA LYS A 85 12.08 7.42 -3.23
C LYS A 85 13.20 6.40 -3.09
N MET A 86 13.13 5.30 -3.83
CA MET A 86 14.21 4.31 -3.83
C MET A 86 15.52 4.93 -4.32
N ASN A 87 15.47 5.74 -5.37
CA ASN A 87 16.66 6.41 -5.88
C ASN A 87 17.22 7.42 -4.86
N ALA A 88 16.34 8.17 -4.19
CA ALA A 88 16.77 9.07 -3.13
C ALA A 88 17.45 8.32 -1.98
N ASN A 89 16.95 7.12 -1.64
CA ASN A 89 17.52 6.31 -0.58
C ASN A 89 18.94 5.83 -0.91
N LEU A 90 19.31 5.70 -2.19
CA LEU A 90 20.65 5.30 -2.59
C LEU A 90 21.72 6.32 -2.18
N GLU A 91 21.31 7.57 -1.94
CA GLU A 91 22.20 8.63 -1.51
C GLU A 91 22.44 8.65 0.00
N LEU A 92 21.71 7.82 0.76
CA LEU A 92 21.86 7.78 2.22
C LEU A 92 23.10 7.00 2.61
N GLU A 93 23.83 7.53 3.61
CA GLU A 93 24.96 6.82 4.19
C GLU A 93 24.47 5.75 5.15
N PRO A 94 25.18 4.61 5.25
CA PRO A 94 24.82 3.57 6.21
C PRO A 94 24.80 4.13 7.63
N ASN A 95 23.70 3.88 8.35
CA ASN A 95 23.57 4.31 9.74
C ASN A 95 22.78 3.23 10.49
N PRO A 96 23.46 2.35 11.27
CA PRO A 96 22.83 1.24 11.95
C PRO A 96 21.84 1.69 13.03
N ASP A 97 21.94 2.94 13.52
CA ASP A 97 21.05 3.46 14.54
C ASP A 97 19.77 4.05 13.96
N ARG A 98 19.67 4.18 12.64
CA ARG A 98 18.48 4.71 11.99
C ARG A 98 17.44 3.64 11.76
N VAL A 99 16.23 3.88 12.24
CA VAL A 99 15.06 3.02 11.99
C VAL A 99 14.39 3.48 10.70
N LYS A 100 14.11 2.53 9.83
CA LYS A 100 13.44 2.79 8.54
C LYS A 100 12.04 2.22 8.50
#